data_511232829f2bf4aba0445ca974e5908b
#
_entry.id   511232829f2bf4aba0445ca974e5908b
#
_cell.length_a   1.000
_cell.length_b   1.000
_cell.length_c   1.000
_cell.angle_alpha   90.00
_cell.angle_beta   90.00
_cell.angle_gamma   90.00
#
_symmetry.space_group_name_H-M   'P 1'
#
loop_
_entity.id
_entity.type
_entity.pdbx_description
1 polymer ?
#
loop_
_entity_poly.entity_id
_entity_poly.type
_entity_poly.pdbx_seq_one_letter_code
_entity_poly.pdbx_strand_id
1 'polypeptide(L)'
;MHFTSLHSGEAFANTYGFSGCLVVDIGGRNVNGSLRPFFEDKEMRYVCVDMEPCGSVDIVVPPGEKLPFEDGSVDLIVSTSCFEHDPCFWLTFREMTRIIKPTGYIYVNAPTTGPYHCFPGDNWRFYSDAGQALAYWSSKQISNENIYPVKVIETFNVLGTAWNDFVCVWKRVDIEHKETTITTSLDIINNIGILEKRINEMGMETRKKC
;
A
#
# COMPACT_ATOMS: atom_id res chain seq x y z
N MET A 1 -12.19 -0.17 6.19
CA MET A 1 -11.93 0.39 4.83
C MET A 1 -13.12 1.24 4.39
N HIS A 2 -12.92 2.39 3.79
CA HIS A 2 -13.98 3.28 3.32
C HIS A 2 -13.89 3.47 1.79
N PHE A 3 -14.87 4.16 1.22
CA PHE A 3 -15.03 4.27 -0.23
C PHE A 3 -13.76 4.77 -0.97
N THR A 4 -13.12 5.84 -0.48
CA THR A 4 -11.91 6.41 -1.08
C THR A 4 -10.74 5.42 -1.06
N SER A 5 -10.58 4.64 0.00
CA SER A 5 -9.55 3.62 0.12
C SER A 5 -9.76 2.46 -0.88
N LEU A 6 -11.01 2.00 -1.05
CA LEU A 6 -11.35 0.96 -2.03
C LEU A 6 -11.04 1.42 -3.45
N HIS A 7 -11.45 2.63 -3.83
CA HIS A 7 -11.24 3.16 -5.19
C HIS A 7 -9.78 3.45 -5.49
N SER A 8 -9.00 3.90 -4.51
CA SER A 8 -7.55 4.07 -4.68
C SER A 8 -6.87 2.72 -4.90
N GLY A 9 -7.29 1.68 -4.18
CA GLY A 9 -6.79 0.32 -4.38
C GLY A 9 -7.20 -0.28 -5.73
N GLU A 10 -8.43 -0.04 -6.18
CA GLU A 10 -8.89 -0.40 -7.54
C GLU A 10 -8.05 0.30 -8.63
N ALA A 11 -7.79 1.59 -8.47
CA ALA A 11 -6.95 2.35 -9.39
C ALA A 11 -5.51 1.79 -9.44
N PHE A 12 -4.95 1.40 -8.29
CA PHE A 12 -3.67 0.72 -8.23
C PHE A 12 -3.69 -0.62 -8.98
N ALA A 13 -4.71 -1.46 -8.74
CA ALA A 13 -4.88 -2.74 -9.43
C ALA A 13 -5.01 -2.57 -10.96
N ASN A 14 -5.67 -1.50 -11.41
CA ASN A 14 -5.82 -1.18 -12.83
C ASN A 14 -4.54 -0.68 -13.49
N THR A 15 -3.67 -0.02 -12.70
CA THR A 15 -2.45 0.63 -13.20
C THR A 15 -1.27 -0.33 -13.24
N TYR A 16 -1.08 -1.11 -12.17
CA TYR A 16 0.12 -1.92 -11.96
C TYR A 16 -0.12 -3.43 -12.03
N GLY A 17 -1.38 -3.87 -12.00
CA GLY A 17 -1.72 -5.28 -12.04
C GLY A 17 -1.63 -5.88 -13.44
N PHE A 18 -1.23 -7.16 -13.50
CA PHE A 18 -1.18 -7.96 -14.73
C PHE A 18 -1.55 -9.42 -14.44
N SER A 19 -2.13 -10.12 -15.44
CA SER A 19 -2.55 -11.51 -15.28
C SER A 19 -1.39 -12.40 -14.80
N GLY A 20 -1.67 -13.27 -13.83
CA GLY A 20 -0.73 -14.21 -13.24
C GLY A 20 0.21 -13.63 -12.18
N CYS A 21 0.21 -12.31 -11.92
CA CYS A 21 1.04 -11.75 -10.86
C CYS A 21 0.61 -12.22 -9.47
N LEU A 22 1.58 -12.29 -8.54
CA LEU A 22 1.34 -12.55 -7.13
C LEU A 22 1.13 -11.22 -6.38
N VAL A 23 -0.04 -11.06 -5.79
CA VAL A 23 -0.43 -9.93 -4.94
C VAL A 23 -0.49 -10.37 -3.49
N VAL A 24 0.19 -9.67 -2.61
CA VAL A 24 0.12 -9.89 -1.15
C VAL A 24 -0.53 -8.67 -0.50
N ASP A 25 -1.63 -8.87 0.20
CA ASP A 25 -2.34 -7.84 0.95
C ASP A 25 -2.02 -7.95 2.43
N ILE A 26 -1.32 -6.95 2.97
CA ILE A 26 -0.89 -6.89 4.36
C ILE A 26 -1.93 -6.12 5.19
N GLY A 27 -2.48 -6.80 6.20
CA GLY A 27 -3.61 -6.30 6.98
C GLY A 27 -4.92 -6.38 6.20
N GLY A 28 -5.03 -7.36 5.30
CA GLY A 28 -6.12 -7.48 4.33
C GLY A 28 -7.39 -8.15 4.87
N ARG A 29 -7.51 -8.37 6.19
CA ARG A 29 -8.73 -8.97 6.76
C ARG A 29 -9.99 -8.18 6.37
N ASN A 30 -10.94 -8.86 5.75
CA ASN A 30 -12.19 -8.23 5.34
C ASN A 30 -13.09 -7.93 6.54
N VAL A 31 -13.00 -6.71 7.08
CA VAL A 31 -13.89 -6.20 8.14
C VAL A 31 -15.07 -5.44 7.55
N ASN A 32 -14.80 -4.54 6.61
CA ASN A 32 -15.79 -3.66 5.97
C ASN A 32 -15.40 -3.33 4.52
N GLY A 33 -14.88 -4.33 3.80
CA GLY A 33 -14.42 -4.24 2.41
C GLY A 33 -13.08 -4.95 2.21
N SER A 34 -12.76 -5.31 0.97
CA SER A 34 -11.52 -5.96 0.58
C SER A 34 -11.12 -5.53 -0.83
N LEU A 35 -9.81 -5.46 -1.07
CA LEU A 35 -9.26 -5.24 -2.41
C LEU A 35 -9.26 -6.52 -3.26
N ARG A 36 -9.43 -7.70 -2.66
CA ARG A 36 -9.38 -9.01 -3.33
C ARG A 36 -10.13 -9.08 -4.68
N PRO A 37 -11.39 -8.61 -4.81
CA PRO A 37 -12.12 -8.69 -6.07
C PRO A 37 -11.42 -7.96 -7.22
N PHE A 38 -10.80 -6.81 -6.96
CA PHE A 38 -10.15 -6.01 -8.01
C PHE A 38 -8.91 -6.68 -8.61
N PHE A 39 -8.32 -7.63 -7.89
CA PHE A 39 -7.17 -8.41 -8.35
C PHE A 39 -7.59 -9.76 -8.92
N GLU A 40 -8.46 -10.51 -8.25
CA GLU A 40 -8.87 -11.84 -8.69
C GLU A 40 -9.68 -11.79 -10.00
N ASP A 41 -10.51 -10.78 -10.21
CA ASP A 41 -11.23 -10.56 -11.47
C ASP A 41 -10.31 -10.37 -12.70
N LYS A 42 -9.02 -10.13 -12.46
CA LYS A 42 -7.96 -9.98 -13.48
C LYS A 42 -6.99 -11.16 -13.53
N GLU A 43 -7.41 -12.31 -13.01
CA GLU A 43 -6.59 -13.52 -12.98
C GLU A 43 -5.26 -13.38 -12.22
N MET A 44 -5.21 -12.52 -11.21
CA MET A 44 -4.07 -12.37 -10.31
C MET A 44 -4.21 -13.33 -9.13
N ARG A 45 -3.07 -13.83 -8.63
CA ARG A 45 -3.05 -14.63 -7.40
C ARG A 45 -2.99 -13.72 -6.20
N TYR A 46 -4.06 -13.68 -5.42
CA TYR A 46 -4.17 -12.82 -4.24
C TYR A 46 -3.99 -13.61 -2.96
N VAL A 47 -3.10 -13.15 -2.08
CA VAL A 47 -2.84 -13.73 -0.75
C VAL A 47 -3.05 -12.65 0.30
N CYS A 48 -3.99 -12.89 1.21
CA CYS A 48 -4.28 -12.02 2.34
C CYS A 48 -3.48 -12.44 3.57
N VAL A 49 -2.71 -11.51 4.12
CA VAL A 49 -1.95 -11.67 5.36
C VAL A 49 -2.55 -10.75 6.41
N ASP A 50 -2.81 -11.26 7.60
CA ASP A 50 -3.31 -10.47 8.73
C ASP A 50 -2.82 -11.06 10.06
N MET A 51 -2.90 -10.28 11.14
CA MET A 51 -2.51 -10.72 12.47
C MET A 51 -3.52 -11.67 13.14
N GLU A 52 -4.77 -11.65 12.69
CA GLU A 52 -5.85 -12.46 13.26
C GLU A 52 -6.48 -13.39 12.23
N PRO A 53 -6.75 -14.65 12.59
CA PRO A 53 -7.38 -15.59 11.68
C PRO A 53 -8.85 -15.23 11.42
N CYS A 54 -9.25 -15.27 10.16
CA CYS A 54 -10.65 -15.29 9.74
C CYS A 54 -10.78 -15.90 8.34
N GLY A 55 -12.02 -16.10 7.87
CA GLY A 55 -12.27 -16.77 6.59
C GLY A 55 -11.75 -16.06 5.35
N SER A 56 -11.34 -14.79 5.45
CA SER A 56 -10.74 -14.02 4.35
C SER A 56 -9.21 -13.94 4.43
N VAL A 57 -8.58 -14.47 5.49
CA VAL A 57 -7.14 -14.43 5.74
C VAL A 57 -6.53 -15.77 5.33
N ASP A 58 -5.55 -15.72 4.44
CA ASP A 58 -4.85 -16.91 3.95
C ASP A 58 -3.65 -17.26 4.85
N ILE A 59 -2.97 -16.24 5.40
CA ILE A 59 -1.78 -16.43 6.25
C ILE A 59 -1.88 -15.51 7.47
N VAL A 60 -1.64 -16.08 8.66
CA VAL A 60 -1.63 -15.30 9.91
C VAL A 60 -0.19 -14.99 10.30
N VAL A 61 0.13 -13.68 10.42
CA VAL A 61 1.45 -13.20 10.83
C VAL A 61 1.27 -12.02 11.80
N PRO A 62 1.84 -12.09 13.02
CA PRO A 62 1.83 -10.96 13.95
C PRO A 62 2.57 -9.73 13.38
N PRO A 63 2.23 -8.50 13.81
CA PRO A 63 2.93 -7.29 13.41
C PRO A 63 4.43 -7.36 13.70
N GLY A 64 5.25 -6.95 12.71
CA GLY A 64 6.72 -6.91 12.85
C GLY A 64 7.43 -8.25 12.72
N GLU A 65 6.70 -9.36 12.57
CA GLU A 65 7.28 -10.69 12.33
C GLU A 65 7.64 -10.88 10.86
N LYS A 66 8.52 -11.85 10.60
CA LYS A 66 8.96 -12.19 9.25
C LYS A 66 7.82 -12.75 8.41
N LEU A 67 7.59 -12.17 7.24
CA LEU A 67 6.61 -12.66 6.29
C LEU A 67 7.10 -13.96 5.61
N PRO A 68 6.24 -14.99 5.45
CA PRO A 68 6.61 -16.31 4.92
C PRO A 68 6.73 -16.32 3.38
N PHE A 69 7.45 -15.35 2.85
CA PHE A 69 7.77 -15.22 1.43
C PHE A 69 9.27 -15.09 1.25
N GLU A 70 9.77 -15.63 0.15
CA GLU A 70 11.18 -15.48 -0.24
C GLU A 70 11.49 -14.03 -0.63
N ASP A 71 12.77 -13.65 -0.52
CA ASP A 71 13.25 -12.34 -0.94
C ASP A 71 12.96 -12.11 -2.44
N GLY A 72 12.32 -10.99 -2.76
CA GLY A 72 12.04 -10.63 -4.14
C GLY A 72 11.12 -11.60 -4.89
N SER A 73 10.15 -12.21 -4.20
CA SER A 73 9.23 -13.21 -4.79
C SER A 73 7.85 -12.67 -5.17
N VAL A 74 7.46 -11.50 -4.65
CA VAL A 74 6.12 -10.92 -4.78
C VAL A 74 6.10 -9.84 -5.86
N ASP A 75 5.09 -9.85 -6.74
CA ASP A 75 4.95 -8.86 -7.81
C ASP A 75 4.36 -7.55 -7.34
N LEU A 76 3.30 -7.62 -6.53
CA LEU A 76 2.59 -6.47 -5.96
C LEU A 76 2.33 -6.69 -4.48
N ILE A 77 2.51 -5.64 -3.69
CA ILE A 77 2.10 -5.63 -2.29
C ILE A 77 1.13 -4.48 -2.09
N VAL A 78 0.02 -4.75 -1.43
CA VAL A 78 -0.96 -3.75 -1.04
C VAL A 78 -1.17 -3.78 0.46
N SER A 79 -1.48 -2.64 1.04
CA SER A 79 -1.89 -2.51 2.45
C SER A 79 -2.83 -1.31 2.57
N THR A 80 -4.02 -1.55 3.09
CA THR A 80 -5.06 -0.52 3.17
C THR A 80 -5.69 -0.51 4.55
N SER A 81 -5.68 0.66 5.21
CA SER A 81 -6.20 0.83 6.58
C SER A 81 -5.64 -0.21 7.56
N CYS A 82 -4.32 -0.38 7.51
CA CYS A 82 -3.57 -1.32 8.34
C CYS A 82 -2.49 -0.60 9.16
N PHE A 83 -1.70 0.26 8.52
CA PHE A 83 -0.53 0.89 9.15
C PHE A 83 -0.89 1.76 10.36
N GLU A 84 -2.08 2.35 10.39
CA GLU A 84 -2.58 3.09 11.57
C GLU A 84 -2.78 2.21 12.79
N HIS A 85 -3.00 0.91 12.58
CA HIS A 85 -3.25 -0.08 13.63
C HIS A 85 -1.99 -0.87 14.00
N ASP A 86 -1.01 -0.96 13.09
CA ASP A 86 0.23 -1.70 13.30
C ASP A 86 1.17 -0.94 14.25
N PRO A 87 1.46 -1.46 15.46
CA PRO A 87 2.31 -0.77 16.42
C PRO A 87 3.76 -0.62 15.96
N CYS A 88 4.18 -1.38 14.96
CA CYS A 88 5.54 -1.38 14.42
C CYS A 88 5.57 -1.40 12.87
N PHE A 89 4.69 -0.62 12.23
CA PHE A 89 4.52 -0.56 10.78
C PHE A 89 5.83 -0.41 9.99
N TRP A 90 6.86 0.19 10.57
CA TRP A 90 8.18 0.29 9.92
C TRP A 90 8.89 -1.07 9.78
N LEU A 91 8.68 -2.02 10.70
CA LEU A 91 9.19 -3.39 10.56
C LEU A 91 8.40 -4.14 9.49
N THR A 92 7.07 -4.02 9.50
CA THR A 92 6.20 -4.55 8.46
C THR A 92 6.59 -4.00 7.08
N PHE A 93 6.84 -2.69 6.97
CA PHE A 93 7.30 -2.07 5.72
C PHE A 93 8.66 -2.63 5.26
N ARG A 94 9.58 -2.89 6.18
CA ARG A 94 10.88 -3.51 5.86
C ARG A 94 10.70 -4.91 5.26
N GLU A 95 9.81 -5.71 5.82
CA GLU A 95 9.47 -7.02 5.26
C GLU A 95 8.81 -6.90 3.87
N MET A 96 7.93 -5.91 3.67
CA MET A 96 7.40 -5.61 2.34
C MET A 96 8.51 -5.29 1.34
N THR A 97 9.52 -4.49 1.75
CA THR A 97 10.66 -4.18 0.86
C THR A 97 11.55 -5.40 0.57
N ARG A 98 11.63 -6.36 1.50
CA ARG A 98 12.39 -7.61 1.31
C ARG A 98 11.71 -8.51 0.26
N ILE A 99 10.41 -8.74 0.42
CA ILE A 99 9.69 -9.72 -0.41
C ILE A 99 9.30 -9.21 -1.79
N ILE A 100 9.22 -7.88 -2.00
CA ILE A 100 8.86 -7.31 -3.30
C ILE A 100 9.97 -7.54 -4.34
N LYS A 101 9.60 -7.91 -5.57
CA LYS A 101 10.53 -8.03 -6.69
C LYS A 101 11.15 -6.68 -7.07
N PRO A 102 12.35 -6.67 -7.69
CA PRO A 102 12.94 -5.44 -8.24
C PRO A 102 12.04 -4.70 -9.24
N THR A 103 11.18 -5.44 -9.94
CA THR A 103 10.19 -4.90 -10.89
C THR A 103 8.85 -4.59 -10.24
N GLY A 104 8.65 -5.00 -8.98
CA GLY A 104 7.38 -4.94 -8.28
C GLY A 104 7.09 -3.58 -7.64
N TYR A 105 5.86 -3.43 -7.16
CA TYR A 105 5.37 -2.20 -6.54
C TYR A 105 4.72 -2.49 -5.19
N ILE A 106 4.92 -1.56 -4.26
CA ILE A 106 4.28 -1.54 -2.94
C ILE A 106 3.29 -0.38 -2.92
N TYR A 107 2.05 -0.64 -2.52
CA TYR A 107 1.00 0.34 -2.32
C TYR A 107 0.58 0.36 -0.87
N VAL A 108 0.52 1.54 -0.27
CA VAL A 108 -0.05 1.75 1.07
C VAL A 108 -1.06 2.88 1.02
N ASN A 109 -2.23 2.63 1.60
CA ASN A 109 -3.24 3.62 1.95
C ASN A 109 -3.44 3.60 3.46
N ALA A 110 -3.30 4.75 4.11
CA ALA A 110 -3.46 4.90 5.54
C ALA A 110 -4.03 6.29 5.88
N PRO A 111 -4.76 6.49 6.99
CA PRO A 111 -5.39 7.76 7.27
C PRO A 111 -4.37 8.86 7.59
N THR A 112 -4.58 10.04 6.99
CA THR A 112 -3.94 11.31 7.36
C THR A 112 -4.68 11.96 8.51
N THR A 113 -6.02 11.96 8.45
CA THR A 113 -6.92 12.50 9.46
C THR A 113 -8.14 11.60 9.62
N GLY A 114 -8.83 11.75 10.75
CA GLY A 114 -10.06 11.04 11.04
C GLY A 114 -10.26 10.84 12.54
N PRO A 115 -11.47 10.45 12.97
CA PRO A 115 -11.74 10.18 14.38
C PRO A 115 -10.94 8.99 14.89
N TYR A 116 -10.74 8.94 16.21
CA TYR A 116 -10.17 7.77 16.86
C TYR A 116 -11.07 6.55 16.65
N HIS A 117 -10.46 5.42 16.27
CA HIS A 117 -11.15 4.14 16.11
C HIS A 117 -10.22 2.98 16.48
N CYS A 118 -10.70 2.05 17.29
CA CYS A 118 -9.91 0.89 17.74
C CYS A 118 -10.14 -0.31 16.85
N PHE A 119 -9.01 -0.90 16.30
CA PHE A 119 -9.12 -2.20 15.65
C PHE A 119 -7.77 -2.93 15.52
N PRO A 120 -7.19 -3.52 16.57
CA PRO A 120 -7.49 -3.37 18.00
C PRO A 120 -7.02 -2.04 18.61
N GLY A 121 -6.01 -1.39 18.03
CA GLY A 121 -5.49 -0.08 18.41
C GLY A 121 -5.65 0.93 17.29
N ASP A 122 -5.47 2.22 17.56
CA ASP A 122 -5.42 3.28 16.55
C ASP A 122 -4.23 4.18 16.92
N ASN A 123 -3.06 3.87 16.33
CA ASN A 123 -1.77 4.34 16.81
C ASN A 123 -1.24 5.52 16.01
N TRP A 124 -1.51 5.57 14.67
CA TRP A 124 -0.77 6.44 13.77
C TRP A 124 -1.67 7.20 12.79
N ARG A 125 -1.15 8.36 12.34
CA ARG A 125 -1.66 9.14 11.20
C ARG A 125 -0.49 9.51 10.30
N PHE A 126 -0.69 9.40 8.98
CA PHE A 126 0.37 9.53 7.99
C PHE A 126 0.18 10.79 7.15
N TYR A 127 1.17 11.66 7.14
CA TYR A 127 1.24 12.81 6.26
C TYR A 127 1.97 12.46 4.96
N SER A 128 1.86 13.33 3.96
CA SER A 128 2.45 13.13 2.62
C SER A 128 3.94 12.75 2.65
N ASP A 129 4.71 13.29 3.62
CA ASP A 129 6.14 13.03 3.73
C ASP A 129 6.49 11.65 4.29
N ALA A 130 5.50 10.91 4.82
CA ALA A 130 5.70 9.57 5.35
C ALA A 130 6.25 8.61 4.28
N GLY A 131 5.83 8.79 3.02
CA GLY A 131 6.33 7.98 1.90
C GLY A 131 7.84 8.12 1.71
N GLN A 132 8.37 9.34 1.74
CA GLN A 132 9.81 9.59 1.62
C GLN A 132 10.57 9.14 2.86
N ALA A 133 9.99 9.31 4.05
CA ALA A 133 10.61 8.85 5.29
C ALA A 133 10.78 7.33 5.31
N LEU A 134 9.78 6.57 4.87
CA LEU A 134 9.85 5.11 4.75
C LEU A 134 10.87 4.68 3.68
N ALA A 135 10.90 5.34 2.52
CA ALA A 135 11.91 5.08 1.49
C ALA A 135 13.32 5.33 2.02
N TYR A 136 13.54 6.46 2.72
CA TYR A 136 14.82 6.76 3.36
C TYR A 136 15.17 5.69 4.40
N TRP A 137 14.23 5.30 5.26
CA TRP A 137 14.45 4.28 6.29
C TRP A 137 14.81 2.92 5.69
N SER A 138 14.15 2.49 4.59
CA SER A 138 14.43 1.23 3.90
C SER A 138 15.87 1.15 3.36
N SER A 139 16.51 2.30 3.11
CA SER A 139 17.90 2.38 2.64
C SER A 139 18.95 2.30 3.76
N LYS A 140 18.52 2.24 5.03
CA LYS A 140 19.45 2.26 6.17
C LYS A 140 19.84 0.86 6.61
N GLN A 141 21.14 0.67 6.80
CA GLN A 141 21.68 -0.55 7.40
C GLN A 141 21.31 -0.57 8.89
N ILE A 142 20.52 -1.55 9.27
CA ILE A 142 20.19 -1.85 10.66
C ILE A 142 20.65 -3.28 10.90
N SER A 143 21.67 -3.48 11.73
CA SER A 143 22.30 -4.79 11.91
C SER A 143 22.97 -5.35 10.63
N ASN A 144 23.17 -6.66 10.57
CA ASN A 144 23.80 -7.38 9.45
C ASN A 144 22.80 -7.86 8.39
N GLU A 145 21.58 -7.34 8.38
CA GLU A 145 20.54 -7.73 7.41
C GLU A 145 20.75 -7.04 6.07
N ASN A 146 20.27 -7.68 5.01
CA ASN A 146 20.29 -7.11 3.68
C ASN A 146 19.42 -5.85 3.60
N ILE A 147 19.86 -4.91 2.76
CA ILE A 147 19.12 -3.68 2.49
C ILE A 147 18.33 -3.86 1.19
N TYR A 148 17.06 -3.52 1.22
CA TYR A 148 16.17 -3.54 0.07
C TYR A 148 15.56 -2.15 -0.15
N PRO A 149 16.33 -1.18 -0.67
CA PRO A 149 15.87 0.20 -0.80
C PRO A 149 14.74 0.30 -1.81
N VAL A 150 13.82 1.20 -1.52
CA VAL A 150 12.74 1.56 -2.43
C VAL A 150 12.75 3.06 -2.71
N LYS A 151 12.15 3.47 -3.83
CA LYS A 151 11.89 4.87 -4.15
C LYS A 151 10.39 5.12 -4.26
N VAL A 152 9.96 6.30 -3.85
CA VAL A 152 8.58 6.75 -4.07
C VAL A 152 8.36 6.97 -5.57
N ILE A 153 7.30 6.40 -6.10
CA ILE A 153 6.83 6.60 -7.47
C ILE A 153 5.71 7.62 -7.49
N GLU A 154 4.73 7.44 -6.60
CA GLU A 154 3.60 8.33 -6.44
C GLU A 154 3.29 8.52 -4.97
N THR A 155 2.91 9.73 -4.57
CA THR A 155 2.34 10.01 -3.26
C THR A 155 1.32 11.14 -3.38
N PHE A 156 0.17 10.98 -2.75
CA PHE A 156 -0.92 11.95 -2.77
C PHE A 156 -1.85 11.74 -1.58
N ASN A 157 -2.68 12.75 -1.32
CA ASN A 157 -3.75 12.64 -0.34
C ASN A 157 -5.10 12.52 -1.05
N VAL A 158 -5.95 11.64 -0.56
CA VAL A 158 -7.35 11.51 -0.98
C VAL A 158 -8.22 12.10 0.11
N LEU A 159 -9.08 13.04 -0.26
CA LEU A 159 -10.00 13.67 0.67
C LEU A 159 -11.35 12.95 0.66
N GLY A 160 -11.79 12.55 1.84
CA GLY A 160 -13.12 12.01 2.07
C GLY A 160 -13.92 12.89 3.02
N THR A 161 -15.14 12.48 3.31
CA THR A 161 -16.05 13.24 4.21
C THR A 161 -15.66 13.16 5.67
N ALA A 162 -15.21 11.99 6.14
CA ALA A 162 -14.82 11.76 7.54
C ALA A 162 -13.31 11.41 7.65
N TRP A 163 -12.72 10.86 6.60
CA TRP A 163 -11.35 10.39 6.53
C TRP A 163 -10.63 11.03 5.37
N ASN A 164 -9.42 11.49 5.61
CA ASN A 164 -8.49 11.82 4.54
C ASN A 164 -7.38 10.79 4.57
N ASP A 165 -7.01 10.30 3.40
CA ASP A 165 -6.03 9.24 3.27
C ASP A 165 -4.71 9.76 2.67
N PHE A 166 -3.62 9.28 3.21
CA PHE A 166 -2.33 9.21 2.59
C PHE A 166 -2.29 7.99 1.67
N VAL A 167 -1.84 8.17 0.44
CA VAL A 167 -1.56 7.09 -0.51
C VAL A 167 -0.13 7.22 -0.99
N CYS A 168 0.59 6.13 -1.01
CA CYS A 168 1.93 6.10 -1.56
C CYS A 168 2.21 4.78 -2.29
N VAL A 169 2.92 4.90 -3.41
CA VAL A 169 3.43 3.78 -4.20
C VAL A 169 4.94 3.85 -4.23
N TRP A 170 5.58 2.75 -3.90
CA TRP A 170 7.02 2.58 -4.01
C TRP A 170 7.36 1.49 -5.01
N LYS A 171 8.56 1.62 -5.58
CA LYS A 171 9.21 0.60 -6.38
C LYS A 171 10.55 0.26 -5.77
N ARG A 172 10.91 -1.03 -5.74
CA ARG A 172 12.24 -1.46 -5.31
C ARG A 172 13.31 -0.91 -6.25
N VAL A 173 14.43 -0.50 -5.68
CA VAL A 173 15.60 -0.01 -6.42
C VAL A 173 16.66 -1.10 -6.40
N ASP A 174 17.12 -1.55 -7.59
CA ASP A 174 18.31 -2.39 -7.70
C ASP A 174 19.55 -1.56 -7.41
N ILE A 175 20.36 -2.02 -6.48
CA ILE A 175 21.61 -1.34 -6.09
C ILE A 175 22.61 -1.28 -7.27
N GLU A 176 22.43 -2.13 -8.29
CA GLU A 176 23.31 -2.23 -9.46
C GLU A 176 22.96 -1.31 -10.63
N HIS A 177 21.79 -0.67 -10.64
CA HIS A 177 21.40 0.22 -11.74
C HIS A 177 21.48 1.69 -11.34
N LYS A 178 22.54 2.38 -11.83
CA LYS A 178 22.60 3.84 -11.94
C LYS A 178 21.36 4.35 -12.69
N GLU A 179 20.68 5.29 -12.04
CA GLU A 179 19.66 6.21 -12.54
C GLU A 179 18.98 5.85 -13.87
N THR A 180 17.86 5.16 -13.80
CA THR A 180 16.87 5.23 -14.86
C THR A 180 15.97 6.44 -14.57
N THR A 181 15.90 7.34 -15.51
CA THR A 181 15.03 8.52 -15.55
C THR A 181 13.65 8.18 -15.01
N ILE A 182 13.21 8.89 -13.98
CA ILE A 182 11.88 8.78 -13.40
C ILE A 182 10.90 9.25 -14.48
N THR A 183 10.29 8.32 -15.17
CA THR A 183 9.05 8.60 -15.89
C THR A 183 7.99 8.63 -14.79
N THR A 184 7.58 9.82 -14.38
CA THR A 184 6.41 10.00 -13.52
C THR A 184 5.22 9.43 -14.25
N SER A 185 4.82 8.21 -13.95
CA SER A 185 3.55 7.70 -14.45
C SER A 185 2.45 8.41 -13.65
N LEU A 186 1.84 9.39 -14.28
CA LEU A 186 0.61 10.05 -13.82
C LEU A 186 -0.60 9.10 -13.88
N ASP A 187 -0.37 7.80 -13.99
CA ASP A 187 -1.40 6.84 -14.36
C ASP A 187 -2.41 6.57 -13.24
N ILE A 188 -1.97 6.49 -11.98
CA ILE A 188 -2.92 6.47 -10.86
C ILE A 188 -3.67 7.79 -10.77
N ILE A 189 -2.99 8.93 -10.91
CA ILE A 189 -3.60 10.25 -10.87
C ILE A 189 -4.61 10.41 -12.01
N ASN A 190 -4.31 9.92 -13.21
CA ASN A 190 -5.25 9.94 -14.35
C ASN A 190 -6.44 9.00 -14.11
N ASN A 191 -6.22 7.82 -13.52
CA ASN A 191 -7.30 6.91 -13.14
C ASN A 191 -8.12 7.47 -11.97
N ILE A 192 -7.50 8.21 -11.05
CA ILE A 192 -8.21 8.98 -10.01
C ILE A 192 -9.00 10.13 -10.64
N GLY A 193 -8.54 10.76 -11.70
CA GLY A 193 -9.31 11.78 -12.45
C GLY A 193 -10.64 11.24 -12.99
N ILE A 194 -10.69 9.97 -13.39
CA ILE A 194 -11.93 9.27 -13.74
C ILE A 194 -12.79 9.04 -12.50
N LEU A 195 -12.16 8.73 -11.38
CA LEU A 195 -12.82 8.57 -10.06
C LEU A 195 -13.26 9.91 -9.47
N GLU A 196 -12.49 10.99 -9.64
CA GLU A 196 -12.88 12.36 -9.25
C GLU A 196 -14.15 12.79 -9.96
N LYS A 197 -14.32 12.41 -11.22
CA LYS A 197 -15.57 12.67 -11.95
C LYS A 197 -16.75 11.92 -11.32
N ARG A 198 -16.57 10.67 -10.92
CA ARG A 198 -17.58 9.89 -10.18
C ARG A 198 -17.81 10.40 -8.76
N ILE A 199 -16.75 10.84 -8.06
CA ILE A 199 -16.82 11.41 -6.70
C ILE A 199 -17.52 12.75 -6.72
N ASN A 200 -17.26 13.62 -7.71
CA ASN A 200 -17.95 14.89 -7.89
C ASN A 200 -19.43 14.71 -8.26
N GLU A 201 -19.75 13.68 -9.04
CA GLU A 201 -21.12 13.26 -9.33
C GLU A 201 -21.87 12.77 -8.07
N MET A 202 -21.11 12.35 -7.01
CA MET A 202 -21.64 11.93 -5.72
C MET A 202 -21.50 13.00 -4.60
N GLY A 203 -21.01 14.20 -4.91
CA GLY A 203 -20.92 15.33 -3.96
C GLY A 203 -19.73 15.29 -2.98
N MET A 204 -18.64 14.59 -3.32
CA MET A 204 -17.41 14.53 -2.53
C MET A 204 -16.31 15.42 -3.14
N GLU A 205 -15.60 16.22 -2.34
CA GLU A 205 -14.51 17.08 -2.82
C GLU A 205 -13.14 16.41 -2.73
N THR A 206 -12.34 16.56 -3.79
CA THR A 206 -10.90 16.22 -3.80
C THR A 206 -10.05 17.48 -3.83
N ARG A 207 -9.02 17.59 -2.99
CA ARG A 207 -8.03 18.68 -3.07
C ARG A 207 -6.67 18.16 -3.48
N LYS A 208 -6.10 18.77 -4.52
CA LYS A 208 -4.68 18.68 -4.85
C LYS A 208 -3.90 19.61 -3.94
N LYS A 209 -2.85 19.10 -3.27
CA LYS A 209 -1.59 19.74 -2.90
C LYS A 209 -1.05 19.30 -1.53
N CYS A 210 0.27 19.16 -1.45
CA CYS A 210 1.26 20.23 -1.39
C CYS A 210 2.32 20.14 -2.46
#